data_c2dcb27dacaf26577f1d0f02ffc38bae
#
_entry.id   c2dcb27dacaf26577f1d0f02ffc38bae
#
_cell.length_a   1.000
_cell.length_b   1.000
_cell.length_c   1.000
_cell.angle_alpha   90.00
_cell.angle_beta   90.00
_cell.angle_gamma   90.00
#
_symmetry.space_group_name_H-M   'P 1'
#
loop_
_entity.id
_entity.type
_entity.pdbx_description
1 polymer ?
#
loop_
_entity_poly.entity_id
_entity_poly.type
_entity_poly.pdbx_seq_one_letter_code
_entity_poly.pdbx_strand_id
1 'polypeptide(L)'
;MRKFFFTLFLIITAVVWGSAQNTTAKKGSWGVDHEKRIIVINDMSMKSATALNLDETYTLEKPLKKGEAITAYNSNGDEYRAYLSTLPIITITTDGEIVNSPAVHGIVTVNDGDSVLTVHAGLKIRGTSSQQYDKKSYRLELWRDSTGTVAADTILLGLRNDDDWNLEAMTNQPLRLRNKVANELWQELYTLPYLDSLDNTFNVHPSIRMAYADVYLNNSYIGIYTLTERIDRKQLGLKKYSTKIRGLLVKGNGTGAPSFETLPSYTNTSDTWDNFEWVYPNEADSLIDWSGVFSIVNFVKNASNNVFNSQYASVFDRDNLINYYLFINTLGAADNMARNIFLARYNRTGTFFYVPWDLDAILGIDSNGDETNITTDLRTNGLYTRLLSACSSGSFTELMQNRYTELRASILTTDYLMEKINEQYNYLNDNGAYAREAEAWSDFSLNPNELNRISTWLNNRFTYLDNELFLDCGTIGIDETTDNIIKVYPNPANDIIHIEKDNSDFVTIRLFDMTGRAVLETSGSGSTIHVSTASLPTGLYTLVMNANEWHKTDKITICK
;
A
#
# COMPACT_ATOMS: atom_id res chain seq x y z
N MET A 1 -60.21 74.98 15.77
CA MET A 1 -60.57 73.68 15.16
C MET A 1 -59.34 73.10 14.43
N ARG A 2 -58.64 72.19 15.04
CA ARG A 2 -57.46 71.47 14.43
C ARG A 2 -57.98 70.13 13.96
N LYS A 3 -57.91 69.86 12.66
CA LYS A 3 -58.15 68.57 12.07
C LYS A 3 -56.95 67.69 12.18
N PHE A 4 -57.03 66.56 12.88
CA PHE A 4 -56.05 65.49 12.89
C PHE A 4 -56.27 64.58 11.70
N PHE A 5 -55.31 64.44 10.79
CA PHE A 5 -55.25 63.42 9.79
C PHE A 5 -54.50 62.21 10.36
N PHE A 6 -55.23 61.07 10.49
CA PHE A 6 -54.59 59.76 10.78
C PHE A 6 -54.22 59.11 9.44
N THR A 7 -52.93 59.01 9.18
CA THR A 7 -52.41 58.25 8.05
C THR A 7 -52.18 56.80 8.50
N LEU A 8 -52.99 55.88 8.03
CA LEU A 8 -52.87 54.42 8.25
C LEU A 8 -51.77 53.88 7.33
N PHE A 9 -50.62 53.52 7.90
CA PHE A 9 -49.57 52.77 7.17
C PHE A 9 -49.94 51.30 7.13
N LEU A 10 -50.39 50.82 5.95
CA LEU A 10 -50.59 49.39 5.68
C LEU A 10 -49.21 48.79 5.37
N ILE A 11 -48.61 48.06 6.33
CA ILE A 11 -47.43 47.22 6.07
C ILE A 11 -47.91 45.97 5.36
N ILE A 12 -47.75 45.92 4.02
CA ILE A 12 -47.92 44.72 3.24
C ILE A 12 -46.64 43.91 3.42
N THR A 13 -46.63 42.93 4.32
CA THR A 13 -45.63 41.87 4.33
C THR A 13 -45.87 40.97 3.12
N ALA A 14 -45.15 41.23 2.04
CA ALA A 14 -45.07 40.28 0.94
C ALA A 14 -44.38 39.00 1.44
N VAL A 15 -45.14 37.98 1.78
CA VAL A 15 -44.63 36.63 1.92
C VAL A 15 -44.27 36.19 0.50
N VAL A 16 -43.01 36.30 0.16
CA VAL A 16 -42.49 35.68 -1.07
C VAL A 16 -42.51 34.18 -0.80
N TRP A 17 -43.58 33.53 -1.25
CA TRP A 17 -43.57 32.09 -1.45
C TRP A 17 -42.61 31.85 -2.59
N GLY A 18 -41.32 31.55 -2.27
CA GLY A 18 -40.44 30.96 -3.22
C GLY A 18 -41.06 29.62 -3.63
N SER A 19 -41.56 29.54 -4.84
CA SER A 19 -41.97 28.26 -5.42
C SER A 19 -40.78 27.33 -5.32
N ALA A 20 -40.91 26.21 -4.64
CA ALA A 20 -39.90 25.16 -4.64
C ALA A 20 -39.53 24.88 -6.11
N GLN A 21 -38.29 25.17 -6.46
CA GLN A 21 -37.82 24.95 -7.83
C GLN A 21 -37.53 23.46 -7.94
N ASN A 22 -38.50 22.70 -8.48
CA ASN A 22 -38.29 21.28 -8.75
C ASN A 22 -37.12 21.16 -9.73
N THR A 23 -36.07 20.47 -9.30
CA THR A 23 -34.90 20.25 -10.12
C THR A 23 -34.77 18.76 -10.39
N THR A 24 -34.72 18.40 -11.67
CA THR A 24 -34.52 17.02 -12.12
C THR A 24 -33.05 16.77 -12.30
N ALA A 25 -32.47 15.80 -11.57
CA ALA A 25 -31.11 15.38 -11.73
C ALA A 25 -30.92 14.64 -13.06
N LYS A 26 -29.70 14.74 -13.62
CA LYS A 26 -29.34 14.00 -14.84
C LYS A 26 -29.54 12.50 -14.61
N LYS A 27 -30.00 11.79 -15.65
CA LYS A 27 -30.18 10.34 -15.57
C LYS A 27 -28.85 9.65 -15.24
N GLY A 28 -28.86 8.78 -14.24
CA GLY A 28 -27.69 8.03 -13.78
C GLY A 28 -26.77 8.80 -12.82
N SER A 29 -27.03 10.12 -12.57
CA SER A 29 -26.24 10.91 -11.62
C SER A 29 -26.75 10.79 -10.18
N TRP A 30 -27.55 9.81 -9.88
CA TRP A 30 -28.11 9.58 -8.56
C TRP A 30 -28.39 8.09 -8.32
N GLY A 31 -28.41 7.72 -7.04
CA GLY A 31 -28.90 6.45 -6.54
C GLY A 31 -29.78 6.66 -5.33
N VAL A 32 -30.79 5.81 -5.17
CA VAL A 32 -31.69 5.79 -4.03
C VAL A 32 -31.71 4.37 -3.45
N ASP A 33 -31.46 4.27 -2.15
CA ASP A 33 -31.68 3.06 -1.35
C ASP A 33 -32.91 3.28 -0.48
N HIS A 34 -34.01 2.62 -0.82
CA HIS A 34 -35.28 2.75 -0.09
C HIS A 34 -35.27 2.03 1.27
N GLU A 35 -34.42 1.01 1.43
CA GLU A 35 -34.31 0.25 2.68
C GLU A 35 -33.52 1.04 3.72
N LYS A 36 -32.29 1.50 3.33
CA LYS A 36 -31.43 2.32 4.18
C LYS A 36 -31.83 3.79 4.19
N ARG A 37 -32.73 4.20 3.27
CA ARG A 37 -33.21 5.58 3.11
C ARG A 37 -32.09 6.58 2.82
N ILE A 38 -31.17 6.19 1.93
CA ILE A 38 -30.03 6.97 1.49
C ILE A 38 -30.20 7.40 0.04
N ILE A 39 -30.02 8.69 -0.22
CA ILE A 39 -29.99 9.28 -1.56
C ILE A 39 -28.61 9.88 -1.79
N VAL A 40 -27.93 9.50 -2.87
CA VAL A 40 -26.66 10.12 -3.30
C VAL A 40 -26.83 10.70 -4.69
N ILE A 41 -26.36 11.94 -4.87
CA ILE A 41 -26.46 12.70 -6.12
C ILE A 41 -25.07 13.23 -6.46
N ASN A 42 -24.57 12.95 -7.67
CA ASN A 42 -23.31 13.54 -8.16
C ASN A 42 -23.51 14.57 -9.29
N ASP A 43 -24.69 15.16 -9.36
CA ASP A 43 -25.00 16.28 -10.25
C ASP A 43 -24.89 17.61 -9.49
N MET A 44 -23.81 18.33 -9.66
CA MET A 44 -23.55 19.60 -8.97
C MET A 44 -24.52 20.73 -9.37
N SER A 45 -25.28 20.57 -10.45
CA SER A 45 -26.37 21.51 -10.79
C SER A 45 -27.51 21.47 -9.78
N MET A 46 -27.62 20.40 -8.99
CA MET A 46 -28.59 20.22 -7.91
C MET A 46 -28.24 20.99 -6.62
N LYS A 47 -27.07 21.61 -6.55
CA LYS A 47 -26.69 22.46 -5.43
C LYS A 47 -27.75 23.55 -5.22
N SER A 48 -28.21 23.70 -3.98
CA SER A 48 -29.30 24.61 -3.60
C SER A 48 -30.71 24.18 -4.03
N ALA A 49 -30.90 22.98 -4.58
CA ALA A 49 -32.23 22.43 -4.80
C ALA A 49 -32.98 22.29 -3.46
N THR A 50 -34.27 22.52 -3.48
CA THR A 50 -35.18 22.32 -2.33
C THR A 50 -36.14 21.15 -2.55
N ALA A 51 -36.12 20.57 -3.75
CA ALA A 51 -36.82 19.34 -4.10
C ALA A 51 -36.00 18.56 -5.14
N LEU A 52 -36.17 17.24 -5.18
CA LEU A 52 -35.49 16.32 -6.07
C LEU A 52 -36.53 15.51 -6.84
N ASN A 53 -36.44 15.48 -8.16
CA ASN A 53 -37.18 14.56 -9.03
C ASN A 53 -36.19 13.46 -9.49
N LEU A 54 -36.27 12.30 -8.86
CA LEU A 54 -35.39 11.14 -9.10
C LEU A 54 -36.25 9.98 -9.65
N ASP A 55 -36.35 8.88 -8.92
CA ASP A 55 -37.32 7.81 -9.13
C ASP A 55 -38.72 8.23 -8.66
N GLU A 56 -38.80 9.04 -7.61
CA GLU A 56 -39.96 9.77 -7.16
C GLU A 56 -39.57 11.21 -6.78
N THR A 57 -40.53 12.00 -6.27
CA THR A 57 -40.26 13.36 -5.82
C THR A 57 -39.96 13.38 -4.33
N TYR A 58 -38.85 14.03 -3.96
CA TYR A 58 -38.45 14.26 -2.58
C TYR A 58 -38.43 15.76 -2.27
N THR A 59 -39.02 16.16 -1.15
CA THR A 59 -38.95 17.53 -0.63
C THR A 59 -37.84 17.61 0.41
N LEU A 60 -36.92 18.57 0.27
CA LEU A 60 -35.79 18.74 1.18
C LEU A 60 -36.16 19.72 2.31
N GLU A 61 -35.74 19.40 3.54
CA GLU A 61 -35.92 20.27 4.71
C GLU A 61 -35.15 21.61 4.55
N LYS A 62 -33.99 21.57 3.91
CA LYS A 62 -33.14 22.73 3.58
C LYS A 62 -32.47 22.51 2.21
N PRO A 63 -31.99 23.60 1.57
CA PRO A 63 -31.31 23.47 0.28
C PRO A 63 -30.16 22.49 0.30
N LEU A 64 -30.04 21.68 -0.77
CA LEU A 64 -29.00 20.68 -0.92
C LEU A 64 -27.61 21.33 -0.91
N LYS A 65 -26.70 20.79 -0.11
CA LYS A 65 -25.34 21.27 0.04
C LYS A 65 -24.34 20.12 -0.04
N LYS A 66 -23.22 20.34 -0.76
CA LYS A 66 -22.18 19.32 -0.94
C LYS A 66 -21.69 18.80 0.41
N GLY A 67 -21.64 17.49 0.56
CA GLY A 67 -21.06 16.79 1.71
C GLY A 67 -21.90 16.78 2.98
N GLU A 68 -23.02 17.51 3.01
CA GLU A 68 -23.93 17.51 4.15
C GLU A 68 -25.07 16.51 3.93
N ALA A 69 -25.45 15.81 5.01
CA ALA A 69 -26.68 15.03 5.06
C ALA A 69 -27.87 16.00 5.17
N ILE A 70 -28.77 15.99 4.20
CA ILE A 70 -29.99 16.80 4.19
C ILE A 70 -31.17 15.85 4.32
N THR A 71 -32.07 16.14 5.26
CA THR A 71 -33.32 15.39 5.39
C THR A 71 -34.20 15.64 4.17
N ALA A 72 -34.68 14.56 3.57
CA ALA A 72 -35.60 14.56 2.43
C ALA A 72 -36.83 13.72 2.75
N TYR A 73 -37.97 14.13 2.27
CA TYR A 73 -39.25 13.44 2.47
C TYR A 73 -39.84 13.06 1.12
N ASN A 74 -40.22 11.80 0.95
CA ASN A 74 -40.97 11.37 -0.22
C ASN A 74 -42.47 11.77 -0.13
N SER A 75 -43.28 11.42 -1.13
CA SER A 75 -44.72 11.73 -1.17
C SER A 75 -45.53 11.09 -0.03
N ASN A 76 -45.04 10.02 0.56
CA ASN A 76 -45.68 9.33 1.69
C ASN A 76 -45.26 9.91 3.05
N GLY A 77 -44.27 10.83 3.09
CA GLY A 77 -43.72 11.39 4.30
C GLY A 77 -42.59 10.53 4.90
N ASP A 78 -42.08 9.52 4.18
CA ASP A 78 -40.91 8.76 4.63
C ASP A 78 -39.67 9.63 4.57
N GLU A 79 -38.86 9.56 5.64
CA GLU A 79 -37.63 10.34 5.80
C GLU A 79 -36.45 9.63 5.17
N TYR A 80 -35.64 10.37 4.37
CA TYR A 80 -34.42 9.96 3.74
C TYR A 80 -33.26 10.92 4.08
N ARG A 81 -32.03 10.45 3.92
CA ARG A 81 -30.83 11.26 3.97
C ARG A 81 -30.31 11.50 2.56
N ALA A 82 -30.34 12.74 2.08
CA ALA A 82 -29.86 13.13 0.76
C ALA A 82 -28.46 13.77 0.85
N TYR A 83 -27.56 13.30 0.00
CA TYR A 83 -26.18 13.77 -0.09
C TYR A 83 -25.87 14.26 -1.50
N LEU A 84 -25.32 15.47 -1.61
CA LEU A 84 -24.69 15.95 -2.84
C LEU A 84 -23.20 15.70 -2.76
N SER A 85 -22.65 14.97 -3.71
CA SER A 85 -21.27 14.50 -3.75
C SER A 85 -20.66 14.75 -5.13
N THR A 86 -19.34 14.83 -5.22
CA THR A 86 -18.60 14.79 -6.50
C THR A 86 -17.96 13.42 -6.74
N LEU A 87 -18.18 12.44 -5.85
CA LEU A 87 -17.76 11.08 -6.11
C LEU A 87 -18.57 10.50 -7.26
N PRO A 88 -17.93 9.77 -8.17
CA PRO A 88 -18.62 8.95 -9.16
C PRO A 88 -19.61 7.98 -8.50
N ILE A 89 -20.69 7.67 -9.22
CA ILE A 89 -21.65 6.64 -8.81
C ILE A 89 -21.50 5.44 -9.73
N ILE A 90 -21.32 4.26 -9.15
CA ILE A 90 -21.33 2.97 -9.85
C ILE A 90 -22.58 2.21 -9.41
N THR A 91 -23.46 1.91 -10.35
CA THR A 91 -24.65 1.07 -10.10
C THR A 91 -24.47 -0.28 -10.77
N ILE A 92 -24.64 -1.34 -9.99
CA ILE A 92 -24.59 -2.72 -10.43
C ILE A 92 -25.96 -3.34 -10.31
N THR A 93 -26.48 -3.90 -11.38
CA THR A 93 -27.75 -4.64 -11.38
C THR A 93 -27.50 -6.07 -11.86
N THR A 94 -27.92 -7.05 -11.08
CA THR A 94 -27.80 -8.48 -11.41
C THR A 94 -28.99 -9.25 -10.86
N ASP A 95 -29.45 -10.28 -11.57
CA ASP A 95 -30.53 -11.16 -11.14
C ASP A 95 -30.02 -12.34 -10.28
N GLY A 96 -28.71 -12.56 -10.26
CA GLY A 96 -28.07 -13.66 -9.50
C GLY A 96 -27.29 -13.16 -8.29
N GLU A 97 -27.14 -14.03 -7.31
CA GLU A 97 -26.20 -13.82 -6.22
C GLU A 97 -24.76 -13.81 -6.74
N ILE A 98 -24.00 -12.75 -6.43
CA ILE A 98 -22.59 -12.69 -6.83
C ILE A 98 -21.79 -13.64 -5.93
N VAL A 99 -21.13 -14.61 -6.57
CA VAL A 99 -20.31 -15.63 -5.90
C VAL A 99 -18.84 -15.54 -6.32
N ASN A 100 -17.98 -16.31 -5.68
CA ASN A 100 -16.55 -16.35 -6.04
C ASN A 100 -16.31 -16.96 -7.46
N SER A 101 -17.10 -17.98 -7.83
CA SER A 101 -17.05 -18.63 -9.14
C SER A 101 -18.32 -19.46 -9.35
N PRO A 102 -18.89 -19.50 -10.58
CA PRO A 102 -18.53 -18.76 -11.79
C PRO A 102 -18.88 -17.25 -11.72
N ALA A 103 -18.52 -16.49 -12.77
CA ALA A 103 -18.97 -15.10 -12.90
C ALA A 103 -20.48 -15.03 -13.12
N VAL A 104 -21.13 -14.09 -12.45
CA VAL A 104 -22.56 -13.82 -12.58
C VAL A 104 -22.73 -12.61 -13.51
N HIS A 105 -23.62 -12.71 -14.49
CA HIS A 105 -23.92 -11.59 -15.39
C HIS A 105 -24.59 -10.45 -14.63
N GLY A 106 -24.23 -9.22 -14.97
CA GLY A 106 -24.88 -8.01 -14.51
C GLY A 106 -24.70 -6.85 -15.49
N ILE A 107 -25.39 -5.75 -15.18
CA ILE A 107 -25.24 -4.46 -15.86
C ILE A 107 -24.53 -3.52 -14.91
N VAL A 108 -23.47 -2.90 -15.35
CA VAL A 108 -22.72 -1.88 -14.62
C VAL A 108 -22.93 -0.52 -15.28
N THR A 109 -23.41 0.45 -14.53
CA THR A 109 -23.50 1.86 -14.96
C THR A 109 -22.53 2.68 -14.12
N VAL A 110 -21.65 3.41 -14.81
CA VAL A 110 -20.66 4.31 -14.19
C VAL A 110 -21.02 5.73 -14.59
N ASN A 111 -21.19 6.60 -13.61
CA ASN A 111 -21.41 8.04 -13.79
C ASN A 111 -20.34 8.83 -13.05
N ASP A 112 -19.57 9.63 -13.77
CA ASP A 112 -18.50 10.49 -13.23
C ASP A 112 -18.92 11.95 -13.00
N GLY A 113 -20.22 12.26 -13.18
CA GLY A 113 -20.81 13.60 -13.12
C GLY A 113 -20.94 14.26 -14.50
N ASP A 114 -20.06 13.97 -15.43
CA ASP A 114 -20.05 14.52 -16.79
C ASP A 114 -20.60 13.54 -17.83
N SER A 115 -20.29 12.25 -17.65
CA SER A 115 -20.65 11.17 -18.57
C SER A 115 -21.29 9.98 -17.85
N VAL A 116 -22.09 9.22 -18.59
CA VAL A 116 -22.72 7.98 -18.13
C VAL A 116 -22.40 6.86 -19.10
N LEU A 117 -21.75 5.82 -18.61
CA LEU A 117 -21.50 4.59 -19.35
C LEU A 117 -22.32 3.45 -18.75
N THR A 118 -22.96 2.67 -19.61
CA THR A 118 -23.63 1.41 -19.20
C THR A 118 -23.07 0.26 -20.01
N VAL A 119 -22.67 -0.82 -19.36
CA VAL A 119 -21.98 -1.95 -19.97
C VAL A 119 -22.38 -3.25 -19.27
N HIS A 120 -22.38 -4.37 -20.01
CA HIS A 120 -22.51 -5.70 -19.43
C HIS A 120 -21.24 -6.09 -18.67
N ALA A 121 -21.37 -6.89 -17.62
CA ALA A 121 -20.22 -7.36 -16.87
C ALA A 121 -20.43 -8.78 -16.31
N GLY A 122 -19.34 -9.50 -16.16
CA GLY A 122 -19.22 -10.68 -15.31
C GLY A 122 -18.74 -10.25 -13.92
N LEU A 123 -19.48 -10.63 -12.89
CA LEU A 123 -19.28 -10.20 -11.52
C LEU A 123 -18.84 -11.38 -10.66
N LYS A 124 -17.80 -11.21 -9.87
CA LYS A 124 -17.32 -12.23 -8.90
C LYS A 124 -16.98 -11.54 -7.56
N ILE A 125 -17.19 -12.25 -6.45
CA ILE A 125 -16.54 -11.88 -5.19
C ILE A 125 -15.03 -12.11 -5.36
N ARG A 126 -14.21 -11.19 -4.84
CA ARG A 126 -12.75 -11.31 -4.85
C ARG A 126 -12.15 -11.26 -3.45
N GLY A 127 -10.85 -11.60 -3.39
CA GLY A 127 -10.06 -11.64 -2.17
C GLY A 127 -9.99 -13.05 -1.59
N THR A 128 -9.18 -13.22 -0.57
CA THR A 128 -9.05 -14.46 0.19
C THR A 128 -9.59 -14.23 1.60
N SER A 129 -8.84 -13.55 2.47
CA SER A 129 -9.25 -13.20 3.82
C SER A 129 -10.37 -12.15 3.84
N SER A 130 -10.37 -11.20 2.88
CA SER A 130 -11.39 -10.15 2.79
C SER A 130 -12.81 -10.66 2.49
N GLN A 131 -12.97 -11.92 2.06
CA GLN A 131 -14.29 -12.54 1.89
C GLN A 131 -15.01 -12.80 3.23
N GLN A 132 -14.34 -12.74 4.36
CA GLN A 132 -14.96 -12.88 5.69
C GLN A 132 -15.80 -11.66 6.11
N TYR A 133 -15.51 -10.47 5.57
CA TYR A 133 -16.26 -9.25 5.89
C TYR A 133 -17.62 -9.23 5.17
N ASP A 134 -18.63 -8.60 5.76
CA ASP A 134 -19.94 -8.44 5.14
C ASP A 134 -19.87 -7.56 3.90
N LYS A 135 -19.11 -6.49 3.96
CA LYS A 135 -18.80 -5.62 2.81
C LYS A 135 -17.80 -6.32 1.89
N LYS A 136 -18.27 -6.91 0.79
CA LYS A 136 -17.47 -7.69 -0.16
C LYS A 136 -16.74 -6.81 -1.16
N SER A 137 -15.56 -7.24 -1.58
CA SER A 137 -14.87 -6.72 -2.78
C SER A 137 -15.27 -7.55 -4.00
N TYR A 138 -15.33 -6.90 -5.17
CA TYR A 138 -15.78 -7.53 -6.40
C TYR A 138 -14.73 -7.43 -7.49
N ARG A 139 -14.73 -8.40 -8.41
CA ARG A 139 -14.09 -8.33 -9.71
C ARG A 139 -15.15 -8.08 -10.76
N LEU A 140 -14.87 -7.19 -11.69
CA LEU A 140 -15.69 -6.83 -12.84
C LEU A 140 -14.93 -7.20 -14.10
N GLU A 141 -15.51 -8.04 -14.98
CA GLU A 141 -15.03 -8.28 -16.33
C GLU A 141 -16.07 -7.67 -17.29
N LEU A 142 -15.71 -6.59 -17.98
CA LEU A 142 -16.64 -5.87 -18.85
C LEU A 142 -16.81 -6.59 -20.18
N TRP A 143 -18.07 -6.75 -20.60
CA TRP A 143 -18.46 -7.48 -21.80
C TRP A 143 -19.24 -6.61 -22.77
N ARG A 144 -19.10 -6.87 -24.06
CA ARG A 144 -19.88 -6.15 -25.09
C ARG A 144 -21.37 -6.50 -25.09
N ASP A 145 -21.70 -7.68 -24.62
CA ASP A 145 -23.07 -8.19 -24.54
C ASP A 145 -23.24 -9.17 -23.37
N SER A 146 -24.45 -9.64 -23.18
CA SER A 146 -24.78 -10.56 -22.07
C SER A 146 -24.18 -11.96 -22.18
N THR A 147 -23.54 -12.31 -23.29
CA THR A 147 -22.97 -13.65 -23.49
C THR A 147 -21.60 -13.83 -22.80
N GLY A 148 -20.91 -12.73 -22.49
CA GLY A 148 -19.60 -12.75 -21.86
C GLY A 148 -18.46 -13.27 -22.74
N THR A 149 -18.69 -13.35 -24.06
CA THR A 149 -17.72 -13.92 -24.99
C THR A 149 -16.72 -12.91 -25.55
N VAL A 150 -17.07 -11.62 -25.50
CA VAL A 150 -16.27 -10.53 -26.06
C VAL A 150 -16.05 -9.45 -25.01
N ALA A 151 -14.77 -9.20 -24.72
CA ALA A 151 -14.35 -8.14 -23.80
C ALA A 151 -14.73 -6.73 -24.31
N ALA A 152 -15.02 -5.83 -23.39
CA ALA A 152 -15.33 -4.44 -23.64
C ALA A 152 -14.27 -3.53 -23.01
N ASP A 153 -13.07 -3.49 -23.63
CA ASP A 153 -12.04 -2.53 -23.18
C ASP A 153 -12.64 -1.11 -23.17
N THR A 154 -12.56 -0.42 -22.04
CA THR A 154 -13.07 0.94 -21.89
C THR A 154 -12.31 1.72 -20.81
N ILE A 155 -12.32 3.04 -20.92
CA ILE A 155 -11.76 3.95 -19.92
C ILE A 155 -12.83 4.22 -18.86
N LEU A 156 -12.59 3.86 -17.62
CA LEU A 156 -13.45 4.17 -16.49
C LEU A 156 -12.76 5.18 -15.57
N LEU A 157 -13.44 6.27 -15.22
CA LEU A 157 -13.01 7.27 -14.22
C LEU A 157 -11.57 7.79 -14.47
N GLY A 158 -11.16 7.93 -15.72
CA GLY A 158 -9.82 8.39 -16.09
C GLY A 158 -8.69 7.36 -15.88
N LEU A 159 -9.03 6.13 -15.52
CA LEU A 159 -8.08 5.02 -15.40
C LEU A 159 -7.74 4.45 -16.78
N ARG A 160 -6.97 3.36 -16.84
CA ARG A 160 -6.54 2.76 -18.11
C ARG A 160 -7.72 2.25 -18.97
N ASN A 161 -7.44 1.99 -20.26
CA ASN A 161 -8.40 1.33 -21.14
C ASN A 161 -8.30 -0.19 -20.97
N ASP A 162 -9.27 -0.80 -20.30
CA ASP A 162 -9.30 -2.24 -20.01
C ASP A 162 -10.71 -2.75 -19.81
N ASP A 163 -10.87 -4.07 -19.79
CA ASP A 163 -12.10 -4.77 -19.49
C ASP A 163 -12.13 -5.37 -18.06
N ASP A 164 -10.99 -5.43 -17.36
CA ASP A 164 -10.82 -6.18 -16.12
C ASP A 164 -10.47 -5.28 -14.93
N TRP A 165 -11.40 -5.16 -13.97
CA TRP A 165 -11.37 -4.22 -12.87
C TRP A 165 -11.64 -4.89 -11.52
N ASN A 166 -11.18 -4.24 -10.44
CA ASN A 166 -11.63 -4.56 -9.10
C ASN A 166 -12.43 -3.39 -8.50
N LEU A 167 -13.46 -3.72 -7.72
CA LEU A 167 -14.07 -2.83 -6.74
C LEU A 167 -13.60 -3.28 -5.37
N GLU A 168 -12.77 -2.48 -4.73
CA GLU A 168 -12.20 -2.79 -3.41
C GLU A 168 -13.00 -2.13 -2.30
N ALA A 169 -13.48 -2.95 -1.36
CA ALA A 169 -14.32 -2.52 -0.24
C ALA A 169 -13.54 -1.75 0.84
N MET A 170 -12.21 -1.94 0.92
CA MET A 170 -11.32 -1.30 1.89
C MET A 170 -11.76 -1.48 3.36
N THR A 171 -12.42 -2.59 3.69
CA THR A 171 -13.11 -2.79 4.97
C THR A 171 -12.16 -2.70 6.18
N ASN A 172 -10.94 -3.23 6.06
CA ASN A 172 -9.89 -3.21 7.07
C ASN A 172 -9.13 -1.87 7.18
N GLN A 173 -9.45 -0.88 6.36
CA GLN A 173 -8.77 0.42 6.38
C GLN A 173 -9.61 1.47 7.11
N PRO A 174 -9.22 1.95 8.30
CA PRO A 174 -10.01 2.91 9.09
C PRO A 174 -10.40 4.20 8.34
N LEU A 175 -9.54 4.69 7.45
CA LEU A 175 -9.78 5.91 6.64
C LEU A 175 -10.08 5.61 5.16
N ARG A 176 -10.18 4.35 4.74
CA ARG A 176 -10.45 3.96 3.34
C ARG A 176 -9.46 4.53 2.30
N LEU A 177 -8.18 4.79 2.65
CA LEU A 177 -7.25 5.52 1.78
C LEU A 177 -5.83 4.93 1.66
N ARG A 178 -5.42 3.99 2.55
CA ARG A 178 -4.02 3.53 2.62
C ARG A 178 -3.49 2.97 1.32
N ASN A 179 -4.22 2.03 0.74
CA ASN A 179 -3.81 1.38 -0.51
C ASN A 179 -3.67 2.41 -1.66
N LYS A 180 -4.58 3.40 -1.75
CA LYS A 180 -4.51 4.46 -2.76
C LYS A 180 -3.30 5.36 -2.56
N VAL A 181 -3.11 5.91 -1.36
CA VAL A 181 -1.98 6.79 -1.04
C VAL A 181 -0.64 6.10 -1.29
N ALA A 182 -0.52 4.83 -0.90
CA ALA A 182 0.71 4.08 -1.11
C ALA A 182 1.02 3.84 -2.59
N ASN A 183 0.03 3.51 -3.41
CA ASN A 183 0.24 3.35 -4.86
C ASN A 183 0.60 4.67 -5.55
N GLU A 184 -0.01 5.79 -5.14
CA GLU A 184 0.36 7.12 -5.62
C GLU A 184 1.80 7.49 -5.23
N LEU A 185 2.20 7.23 -3.99
CA LEU A 185 3.58 7.42 -3.54
C LEU A 185 4.57 6.57 -4.35
N TRP A 186 4.24 5.31 -4.64
CA TRP A 186 5.11 4.47 -5.46
C TRP A 186 5.32 5.02 -6.87
N GLN A 187 4.27 5.57 -7.49
CA GLN A 187 4.37 6.20 -8.82
C GLN A 187 5.25 7.46 -8.82
N GLU A 188 5.39 8.14 -7.69
CA GLU A 188 6.32 9.27 -7.53
C GLU A 188 7.77 8.80 -7.30
N LEU A 189 7.95 7.67 -6.64
CA LEU A 189 9.28 7.13 -6.31
C LEU A 189 9.95 6.40 -7.46
N TYR A 190 9.18 5.80 -8.37
CA TYR A 190 9.72 4.93 -9.41
C TYR A 190 9.02 5.09 -10.75
N THR A 191 9.81 5.15 -11.80
CA THR A 191 9.37 5.15 -13.20
C THR A 191 9.93 3.94 -13.92
N LEU A 192 9.09 3.28 -14.73
CA LEU A 192 9.52 2.12 -15.52
C LEU A 192 10.62 2.53 -16.52
N PRO A 193 11.80 1.87 -16.53
CA PRO A 193 12.95 2.33 -17.32
C PRO A 193 12.78 2.21 -18.84
N TYR A 194 11.74 1.51 -19.27
CA TYR A 194 11.40 1.33 -20.69
C TYR A 194 10.21 2.18 -21.14
N LEU A 195 9.66 3.03 -20.28
CA LEU A 195 8.43 3.79 -20.55
C LEU A 195 8.56 4.63 -21.82
N ASP A 196 9.67 5.35 -21.99
CA ASP A 196 9.95 6.21 -23.14
C ASP A 196 10.08 5.43 -24.47
N SER A 197 10.26 4.11 -24.40
CA SER A 197 10.32 3.23 -25.58
C SER A 197 8.96 2.73 -26.05
N LEU A 198 7.86 3.14 -25.40
CA LEU A 198 6.50 2.71 -25.70
C LEU A 198 5.76 3.77 -26.51
N ASP A 199 5.03 3.35 -27.53
CA ASP A 199 4.24 4.24 -28.41
C ASP A 199 3.02 4.84 -27.68
N ASN A 200 2.50 4.15 -26.67
CA ASN A 200 1.37 4.60 -25.87
C ASN A 200 1.62 4.28 -24.37
N THR A 201 1.85 5.35 -23.61
CA THR A 201 2.15 5.26 -22.18
C THR A 201 0.94 5.47 -21.28
N PHE A 202 -0.23 5.87 -21.81
CA PHE A 202 -1.42 6.19 -21.02
C PHE A 202 -1.86 5.05 -20.08
N ASN A 203 -1.72 3.79 -20.54
CA ASN A 203 -2.13 2.60 -19.79
C ASN A 203 -1.00 2.00 -18.96
N VAL A 204 0.22 2.56 -19.02
CA VAL A 204 1.42 1.93 -18.44
C VAL A 204 1.93 2.69 -17.23
N HIS A 205 1.92 2.05 -16.08
CA HIS A 205 2.29 2.62 -14.79
C HIS A 205 3.07 1.62 -13.95
N PRO A 206 3.96 2.07 -13.03
CA PRO A 206 4.74 1.18 -12.16
C PRO A 206 3.91 0.55 -11.04
N SER A 207 2.67 1.01 -10.80
CA SER A 207 1.69 0.41 -9.91
C SER A 207 0.27 0.71 -10.39
N ILE A 208 -0.74 0.21 -9.68
CA ILE A 208 -2.15 0.42 -10.00
C ILE A 208 -2.59 1.85 -9.68
N ARG A 209 -3.54 2.36 -10.48
CA ARG A 209 -4.30 3.57 -10.17
C ARG A 209 -5.68 3.19 -9.63
N MET A 210 -6.27 4.10 -8.86
CA MET A 210 -7.51 3.86 -8.14
C MET A 210 -8.37 5.12 -8.14
N ALA A 211 -9.69 4.95 -8.32
CA ALA A 211 -10.67 6.03 -8.21
C ALA A 211 -11.77 5.66 -7.21
N TYR A 212 -12.12 6.58 -6.31
CA TYR A 212 -13.24 6.39 -5.40
C TYR A 212 -14.56 6.46 -6.12
N ALA A 213 -15.53 5.69 -5.65
CA ALA A 213 -16.93 5.75 -6.10
C ALA A 213 -17.90 5.37 -4.98
N ASP A 214 -19.06 5.97 -5.00
CA ASP A 214 -20.25 5.48 -4.29
C ASP A 214 -20.84 4.31 -5.09
N VAL A 215 -21.14 3.18 -4.45
CA VAL A 215 -21.59 1.97 -5.15
C VAL A 215 -22.96 1.53 -4.69
N TYR A 216 -23.84 1.25 -5.66
CA TYR A 216 -25.14 0.62 -5.48
C TYR A 216 -25.15 -0.77 -6.11
N LEU A 217 -25.65 -1.75 -5.39
CA LEU A 217 -25.91 -3.11 -5.87
C LEU A 217 -27.41 -3.40 -5.74
N ASN A 218 -28.08 -3.63 -6.88
CA ASN A 218 -29.52 -3.88 -6.93
C ASN A 218 -30.32 -2.82 -6.14
N ASN A 219 -30.01 -1.54 -6.35
CA ASN A 219 -30.54 -0.36 -5.66
C ASN A 219 -30.21 -0.26 -4.16
N SER A 220 -29.46 -1.19 -3.58
CA SER A 220 -28.96 -1.05 -2.23
C SER A 220 -27.61 -0.33 -2.24
N TYR A 221 -27.48 0.73 -1.45
CA TYR A 221 -26.22 1.44 -1.26
C TYR A 221 -25.26 0.57 -0.44
N ILE A 222 -24.15 0.19 -1.04
CA ILE A 222 -23.13 -0.69 -0.41
C ILE A 222 -21.87 0.06 -0.01
N GLY A 223 -21.90 1.41 -0.02
CA GLY A 223 -20.86 2.25 0.54
C GLY A 223 -19.83 2.73 -0.48
N ILE A 224 -18.71 3.20 0.06
CA ILE A 224 -17.57 3.71 -0.71
C ILE A 224 -16.67 2.56 -1.14
N TYR A 225 -16.28 2.55 -2.41
CA TYR A 225 -15.30 1.62 -2.98
C TYR A 225 -14.22 2.37 -3.73
N THR A 226 -13.10 1.71 -3.98
CA THR A 226 -12.19 2.13 -5.06
C THR A 226 -12.37 1.22 -6.27
N LEU A 227 -12.65 1.83 -7.43
CA LEU A 227 -12.44 1.16 -8.72
C LEU A 227 -10.94 1.13 -8.97
N THR A 228 -10.38 -0.06 -9.17
CA THR A 228 -8.95 -0.31 -9.09
C THR A 228 -8.48 -1.06 -10.33
N GLU A 229 -7.39 -0.60 -10.92
CA GLU A 229 -6.66 -1.31 -11.96
C GLU A 229 -6.08 -2.63 -11.40
N ARG A 230 -5.68 -3.53 -12.29
CA ARG A 230 -5.03 -4.79 -11.93
C ARG A 230 -3.62 -4.84 -12.46
N ILE A 231 -2.72 -5.46 -11.70
CA ILE A 231 -1.35 -5.70 -12.19
C ILE A 231 -1.39 -6.85 -13.18
N ASP A 232 -1.08 -6.53 -14.42
CA ASP A 232 -1.01 -7.47 -15.53
C ASP A 232 0.00 -7.03 -16.60
N ARG A 233 0.06 -7.77 -17.69
CA ARG A 233 0.92 -7.46 -18.83
C ARG A 233 0.61 -6.08 -19.44
N LYS A 234 -0.69 -5.71 -19.58
CA LYS A 234 -1.11 -4.44 -20.21
C LYS A 234 -0.69 -3.26 -19.34
N GLN A 235 -0.96 -3.32 -18.03
CA GLN A 235 -0.66 -2.27 -17.07
C GLN A 235 0.86 -1.99 -16.96
N LEU A 236 1.69 -3.04 -17.02
CA LEU A 236 3.14 -2.89 -16.99
C LEU A 236 3.76 -2.71 -18.39
N GLY A 237 2.99 -2.73 -19.46
CA GLY A 237 3.47 -2.62 -20.84
C GLY A 237 4.43 -3.74 -21.26
N LEU A 238 4.39 -4.90 -20.61
CA LEU A 238 5.33 -6.00 -20.88
C LEU A 238 5.17 -6.53 -22.30
N LYS A 239 6.28 -6.93 -22.92
CA LYS A 239 6.28 -7.47 -24.28
C LYS A 239 5.40 -8.71 -24.37
N LYS A 240 4.45 -8.66 -25.33
CA LYS A 240 3.51 -9.76 -25.56
C LYS A 240 4.25 -11.03 -25.96
N TYR A 241 3.77 -12.18 -25.45
CA TYR A 241 4.18 -13.50 -25.90
C TYR A 241 4.02 -13.63 -27.44
N SER A 242 4.89 -14.38 -28.05
CA SER A 242 4.77 -14.78 -29.46
C SER A 242 5.11 -16.27 -29.57
N THR A 243 6.23 -16.64 -30.13
CA THR A 243 6.75 -18.02 -30.14
C THR A 243 7.67 -18.32 -28.94
N LYS A 244 7.97 -17.31 -28.13
CA LYS A 244 8.84 -17.39 -26.94
C LYS A 244 8.31 -16.44 -25.87
N ILE A 245 8.58 -16.78 -24.62
CA ILE A 245 8.35 -15.88 -23.48
C ILE A 245 9.27 -14.66 -23.65
N ARG A 246 8.67 -13.48 -23.70
CA ARG A 246 9.35 -12.19 -23.81
C ARG A 246 9.20 -11.41 -22.51
N GLY A 247 8.03 -10.83 -22.24
CA GLY A 247 7.66 -10.32 -20.94
C GLY A 247 7.36 -11.44 -19.96
N LEU A 248 7.58 -11.23 -18.67
CA LEU A 248 7.30 -12.21 -17.62
C LEU A 248 6.74 -11.48 -16.40
N LEU A 249 5.76 -12.09 -15.76
CA LEU A 249 5.16 -11.63 -14.51
C LEU A 249 4.87 -12.83 -13.61
N VAL A 250 5.37 -12.76 -12.39
CA VAL A 250 5.03 -13.69 -11.32
C VAL A 250 4.59 -12.91 -10.09
N LYS A 251 3.68 -13.49 -9.30
CA LYS A 251 3.19 -12.92 -8.06
C LYS A 251 3.82 -13.63 -6.88
N GLY A 252 4.19 -12.89 -5.84
CA GLY A 252 4.56 -13.47 -4.55
C GLY A 252 3.32 -14.05 -3.85
N ASN A 253 3.42 -15.30 -3.40
CA ASN A 253 2.36 -16.00 -2.68
C ASN A 253 2.85 -16.64 -1.36
N GLY A 254 4.04 -16.25 -0.92
CA GLY A 254 4.66 -16.78 0.31
C GLY A 254 3.81 -16.54 1.55
N THR A 255 3.56 -17.61 2.31
CA THR A 255 2.72 -17.58 3.52
C THR A 255 3.54 -17.43 4.80
N GLY A 256 4.69 -16.78 4.75
CA GLY A 256 5.52 -16.50 5.93
C GLY A 256 7.02 -16.70 5.76
N ALA A 257 7.49 -17.41 4.74
CA ALA A 257 8.91 -17.46 4.41
C ALA A 257 9.28 -16.31 3.47
N PRO A 258 10.34 -15.56 3.73
CA PRO A 258 10.83 -14.53 2.81
C PRO A 258 11.21 -15.10 1.44
N SER A 259 10.97 -14.34 0.38
CA SER A 259 11.38 -14.74 -0.97
C SER A 259 12.91 -14.81 -1.08
N PHE A 260 13.41 -15.63 -1.99
CA PHE A 260 14.84 -15.84 -2.27
C PHE A 260 15.64 -16.55 -1.15
N GLU A 261 14.97 -17.19 -0.20
CA GLU A 261 15.66 -17.96 0.87
C GLU A 261 15.74 -19.45 0.58
N THR A 262 14.90 -19.99 -0.28
CA THR A 262 14.89 -21.39 -0.70
C THR A 262 15.16 -21.52 -2.20
N LEU A 263 15.54 -22.71 -2.65
CA LEU A 263 15.75 -23.03 -4.07
C LEU A 263 15.31 -24.49 -4.33
N PRO A 264 14.02 -24.80 -4.24
CA PRO A 264 13.55 -26.13 -4.56
C PRO A 264 13.67 -26.43 -6.06
N SER A 265 13.67 -27.70 -6.44
CA SER A 265 13.50 -28.08 -7.85
C SER A 265 12.13 -27.64 -8.36
N TYR A 266 12.04 -27.36 -9.67
CA TYR A 266 10.78 -26.94 -10.29
C TYR A 266 10.31 -27.92 -11.36
N THR A 267 9.02 -27.83 -11.67
CA THR A 267 8.40 -28.42 -12.86
C THR A 267 7.63 -27.33 -13.59
N ASN A 268 7.58 -27.39 -14.92
CA ASN A 268 6.80 -26.44 -15.72
C ASN A 268 5.31 -26.88 -15.88
N THR A 269 4.83 -27.76 -15.01
CA THR A 269 3.44 -28.23 -14.98
C THR A 269 2.62 -27.63 -13.84
N SER A 270 3.28 -26.87 -12.94
CA SER A 270 2.63 -26.17 -11.83
C SER A 270 2.66 -24.67 -12.08
N ASP A 271 1.55 -24.00 -11.78
CA ASP A 271 1.43 -22.55 -11.78
C ASP A 271 2.04 -21.89 -10.53
N THR A 272 2.49 -22.69 -9.57
CA THR A 272 3.19 -22.25 -8.38
C THR A 272 4.57 -22.91 -8.25
N TRP A 273 5.56 -22.13 -7.80
CA TRP A 273 6.89 -22.62 -7.47
C TRP A 273 7.52 -21.78 -6.38
N ASP A 274 8.01 -22.42 -5.31
CA ASP A 274 8.56 -21.75 -4.12
C ASP A 274 7.56 -20.74 -3.56
N ASN A 275 7.93 -19.48 -3.45
CA ASN A 275 7.06 -18.40 -3.00
C ASN A 275 6.43 -17.60 -4.16
N PHE A 276 6.34 -18.16 -5.34
CA PHE A 276 5.82 -17.48 -6.53
C PHE A 276 4.67 -18.23 -7.19
N GLU A 277 3.74 -17.46 -7.76
CA GLU A 277 2.64 -17.88 -8.62
C GLU A 277 2.85 -17.29 -10.02
N TRP A 278 2.64 -18.12 -11.05
CA TRP A 278 2.77 -17.72 -12.44
C TRP A 278 1.59 -16.87 -12.90
N VAL A 279 1.84 -15.68 -13.46
CA VAL A 279 0.79 -14.77 -13.90
C VAL A 279 0.83 -14.53 -15.41
N TYR A 280 2.01 -14.32 -15.99
CA TYR A 280 2.15 -14.08 -17.42
C TYR A 280 3.46 -14.63 -17.97
N PRO A 281 3.42 -15.24 -19.17
CA PRO A 281 2.28 -15.45 -20.09
C PRO A 281 1.28 -16.48 -19.60
N ASN A 282 -0.02 -16.23 -19.87
CA ASN A 282 -1.14 -17.06 -19.41
C ASN A 282 -1.99 -17.64 -20.57
N GLU A 283 -1.51 -17.56 -21.80
CA GLU A 283 -2.28 -17.89 -23.00
C GLU A 283 -2.48 -19.41 -23.21
N ALA A 284 -1.72 -20.24 -22.48
CA ALA A 284 -1.93 -21.67 -22.34
C ALA A 284 -1.11 -22.23 -21.18
N ASP A 285 -1.56 -23.28 -20.52
CA ASP A 285 -0.85 -23.96 -19.43
C ASP A 285 0.55 -24.45 -19.83
N SER A 286 0.74 -24.74 -21.13
CA SER A 286 2.03 -25.18 -21.70
C SER A 286 3.09 -24.07 -21.77
N LEU A 287 2.75 -22.83 -21.39
CA LEU A 287 3.66 -21.68 -21.43
C LEU A 287 4.33 -21.39 -20.10
N ILE A 288 4.04 -22.12 -19.05
CA ILE A 288 4.76 -22.00 -17.77
C ILE A 288 6.20 -22.45 -17.97
N ASP A 289 7.15 -21.58 -17.66
CA ASP A 289 8.59 -21.86 -17.73
C ASP A 289 9.32 -21.16 -16.58
N TRP A 290 9.46 -21.85 -15.49
CA TRP A 290 10.12 -21.36 -14.28
C TRP A 290 11.63 -21.14 -14.43
N SER A 291 12.25 -21.59 -15.53
CA SER A 291 13.72 -21.51 -15.71
C SER A 291 14.27 -20.10 -15.49
N GLY A 292 13.55 -19.07 -15.93
CA GLY A 292 13.94 -17.67 -15.76
C GLY A 292 13.93 -17.22 -14.29
N VAL A 293 12.88 -17.57 -13.55
CA VAL A 293 12.76 -17.22 -12.12
C VAL A 293 13.71 -18.09 -11.29
N PHE A 294 13.81 -19.39 -11.59
CA PHE A 294 14.79 -20.26 -10.97
C PHE A 294 16.23 -19.74 -11.11
N SER A 295 16.58 -19.24 -12.30
CA SER A 295 17.92 -18.73 -12.56
C SER A 295 18.27 -17.52 -11.67
N ILE A 296 17.31 -16.59 -11.45
CA ILE A 296 17.58 -15.45 -10.59
C ILE A 296 17.61 -15.84 -9.10
N VAL A 297 16.75 -16.77 -8.66
CA VAL A 297 16.82 -17.27 -7.27
C VAL A 297 18.12 -18.03 -7.04
N ASN A 298 18.55 -18.87 -8.00
CA ASN A 298 19.84 -19.54 -7.94
C ASN A 298 21.02 -18.56 -7.92
N PHE A 299 20.96 -17.49 -8.72
CA PHE A 299 21.96 -16.43 -8.70
C PHE A 299 22.03 -15.75 -7.33
N VAL A 300 20.90 -15.37 -6.76
CA VAL A 300 20.84 -14.76 -5.41
C VAL A 300 21.40 -15.71 -4.36
N LYS A 301 21.09 -16.99 -4.41
CA LYS A 301 21.51 -17.94 -3.37
C LYS A 301 22.95 -18.43 -3.50
N ASN A 302 23.41 -18.71 -4.71
CA ASN A 302 24.60 -19.51 -4.93
C ASN A 302 25.78 -18.79 -5.61
N ALA A 303 25.57 -17.58 -6.19
CA ALA A 303 26.69 -16.81 -6.72
C ALA A 303 27.65 -16.41 -5.59
N SER A 304 28.96 -16.41 -5.82
CA SER A 304 29.90 -15.85 -4.85
C SER A 304 29.63 -14.36 -4.61
N ASN A 305 30.04 -13.81 -3.48
CA ASN A 305 29.79 -12.40 -3.14
C ASN A 305 30.34 -11.45 -4.21
N ASN A 306 31.55 -11.72 -4.73
CA ASN A 306 32.14 -10.92 -5.79
C ASN A 306 31.30 -10.94 -7.07
N VAL A 307 30.81 -12.10 -7.49
CA VAL A 307 29.96 -12.24 -8.67
C VAL A 307 28.60 -11.58 -8.43
N PHE A 308 27.99 -11.82 -7.29
CA PHE A 308 26.70 -11.22 -6.95
C PHE A 308 26.80 -9.68 -6.94
N ASN A 309 27.73 -9.11 -6.18
CA ASN A 309 27.86 -7.66 -6.04
C ASN A 309 28.22 -6.95 -7.36
N SER A 310 28.96 -7.62 -8.25
CA SER A 310 29.31 -7.04 -9.56
C SER A 310 28.22 -7.21 -10.63
N GLN A 311 27.28 -8.15 -10.46
CA GLN A 311 26.33 -8.51 -11.51
C GLN A 311 24.84 -8.32 -11.15
N TYR A 312 24.48 -8.09 -9.88
CA TYR A 312 23.06 -7.98 -9.51
C TYR A 312 22.31 -6.93 -10.31
N ALA A 313 22.94 -5.80 -10.65
CA ALA A 313 22.33 -4.73 -11.44
C ALA A 313 22.13 -5.09 -12.94
N SER A 314 22.73 -6.18 -13.41
CA SER A 314 22.45 -6.74 -14.74
C SER A 314 21.27 -7.74 -14.72
N VAL A 315 20.90 -8.21 -13.54
CA VAL A 315 19.82 -9.16 -13.31
C VAL A 315 18.54 -8.45 -12.82
N PHE A 316 18.71 -7.49 -11.94
CA PHE A 316 17.62 -6.72 -11.33
C PHE A 316 17.76 -5.23 -11.68
N ASP A 317 16.64 -4.54 -11.77
CA ASP A 317 16.63 -3.08 -11.84
C ASP A 317 17.06 -2.52 -10.47
N ARG A 318 18.25 -1.96 -10.44
CA ARG A 318 18.87 -1.46 -9.19
C ARG A 318 18.05 -0.33 -8.57
N ASP A 319 17.58 0.61 -9.38
CA ASP A 319 16.87 1.78 -8.88
C ASP A 319 15.48 1.39 -8.36
N ASN A 320 14.85 0.38 -9.00
CA ASN A 320 13.64 -0.25 -8.46
C ASN A 320 13.90 -0.91 -7.11
N LEU A 321 14.96 -1.72 -6.99
CA LEU A 321 15.27 -2.40 -5.72
C LEU A 321 15.50 -1.39 -4.59
N ILE A 322 16.24 -0.31 -4.84
CA ILE A 322 16.52 0.74 -3.85
C ILE A 322 15.20 1.42 -3.42
N ASN A 323 14.43 1.93 -4.39
CA ASN A 323 13.19 2.62 -4.10
C ASN A 323 12.16 1.69 -3.44
N TYR A 324 12.07 0.42 -3.85
CA TYR A 324 11.17 -0.56 -3.25
C TYR A 324 11.53 -0.84 -1.78
N TYR A 325 12.80 -1.05 -1.48
CA TYR A 325 13.25 -1.26 -0.10
C TYR A 325 12.91 -0.07 0.81
N LEU A 326 13.19 1.15 0.34
CA LEU A 326 12.88 2.37 1.08
C LEU A 326 11.37 2.57 1.24
N PHE A 327 10.59 2.33 0.19
CA PHE A 327 9.14 2.44 0.19
C PHE A 327 8.48 1.49 1.19
N ILE A 328 8.79 0.20 1.12
CA ILE A 328 8.23 -0.81 2.01
C ILE A 328 8.59 -0.54 3.47
N ASN A 329 9.85 -0.16 3.71
CA ASN A 329 10.31 0.14 5.06
C ASN A 329 9.75 1.46 5.58
N THR A 330 9.58 2.49 4.76
CA THR A 330 8.92 3.74 5.17
C THR A 330 7.49 3.49 5.61
N LEU A 331 6.73 2.71 4.86
CA LEU A 331 5.33 2.43 5.15
C LEU A 331 5.11 1.34 6.22
N GLY A 332 6.14 0.59 6.59
CA GLY A 332 6.05 -0.55 7.49
C GLY A 332 5.22 -1.71 6.90
N ALA A 333 5.26 -1.90 5.58
CA ALA A 333 4.44 -2.87 4.85
C ALA A 333 4.92 -4.30 5.12
N ALA A 334 4.29 -4.95 6.10
CA ALA A 334 4.72 -6.25 6.63
C ALA A 334 4.62 -7.39 5.61
N ASP A 335 3.62 -7.35 4.75
CA ASP A 335 3.29 -8.44 3.84
C ASP A 335 4.02 -8.36 2.47
N ASN A 336 4.73 -7.25 2.20
CA ASN A 336 5.21 -6.93 0.87
C ASN A 336 6.68 -7.36 0.59
N MET A 337 7.16 -8.41 1.26
CA MET A 337 8.49 -9.02 1.02
C MET A 337 8.43 -10.46 0.53
N ALA A 338 7.29 -11.16 0.71
CA ALA A 338 7.08 -12.54 0.27
C ALA A 338 5.76 -12.74 -0.47
N ARG A 339 4.71 -12.04 -0.03
CA ARG A 339 3.40 -11.97 -0.68
C ARG A 339 3.07 -10.51 -0.98
N ASN A 340 1.96 -10.26 -1.66
CA ASN A 340 1.54 -8.90 -2.01
C ASN A 340 2.60 -8.12 -2.82
N ILE A 341 3.36 -8.83 -3.60
CA ILE A 341 4.36 -8.32 -4.56
C ILE A 341 4.19 -8.99 -5.91
N PHE A 342 4.59 -8.29 -6.95
CA PHE A 342 4.87 -8.92 -8.23
C PHE A 342 6.34 -8.73 -8.58
N LEU A 343 6.90 -9.72 -9.27
CA LEU A 343 8.21 -9.65 -9.88
C LEU A 343 8.01 -9.70 -11.39
N ALA A 344 8.42 -8.64 -12.07
CA ALA A 344 8.17 -8.46 -13.49
C ALA A 344 9.47 -8.31 -14.27
N ARG A 345 9.41 -8.66 -15.57
CA ARG A 345 10.49 -8.42 -16.54
C ARG A 345 9.89 -7.97 -17.87
N TYR A 346 10.31 -6.81 -18.35
CA TYR A 346 9.78 -6.19 -19.57
C TYR A 346 9.92 -7.06 -20.82
N ASN A 347 11.13 -7.57 -21.05
CA ASN A 347 11.45 -8.44 -22.17
C ASN A 347 12.52 -9.47 -21.77
N ARG A 348 12.87 -10.38 -22.67
CA ARG A 348 13.78 -11.50 -22.38
C ARG A 348 15.18 -11.09 -21.90
N THR A 349 15.65 -9.92 -22.29
CA THR A 349 17.00 -9.39 -21.92
C THR A 349 16.92 -8.28 -20.88
N GLY A 350 15.72 -7.92 -20.42
CA GLY A 350 15.51 -6.90 -19.39
C GLY A 350 15.80 -7.43 -17.99
N THR A 351 15.99 -6.49 -17.09
CA THR A 351 16.14 -6.73 -15.66
C THR A 351 14.79 -7.03 -15.02
N PHE A 352 14.82 -7.75 -13.90
CA PHE A 352 13.65 -7.97 -13.06
C PHE A 352 13.44 -6.78 -12.12
N PHE A 353 12.16 -6.46 -11.85
CA PHE A 353 11.78 -5.37 -10.95
C PHE A 353 10.54 -5.74 -10.15
N TYR A 354 10.44 -5.18 -8.93
CA TYR A 354 9.28 -5.34 -8.06
C TYR A 354 8.16 -4.37 -8.42
N VAL A 355 6.92 -4.84 -8.25
CA VAL A 355 5.70 -4.05 -8.32
C VAL A 355 4.90 -4.31 -7.04
N PRO A 356 4.59 -3.29 -6.23
CA PRO A 356 3.83 -3.46 -4.99
C PRO A 356 2.36 -3.79 -5.30
N TRP A 357 1.75 -4.54 -4.39
CA TRP A 357 0.34 -4.91 -4.44
C TRP A 357 -0.24 -5.00 -3.04
N ASP A 358 -1.54 -4.65 -2.86
CA ASP A 358 -2.29 -4.87 -1.63
C ASP A 358 -1.63 -4.19 -0.41
N LEU A 359 -1.54 -2.87 -0.47
CA LEU A 359 -0.87 -2.01 0.51
C LEU A 359 -1.87 -1.48 1.56
N ASP A 360 -2.70 -2.33 2.09
CA ASP A 360 -3.69 -1.99 3.13
C ASP A 360 -3.13 -2.10 4.55
N ALA A 361 -2.19 -3.05 4.78
CA ALA A 361 -1.52 -3.28 6.05
C ALA A 361 -0.23 -2.43 6.20
N ILE A 362 -0.40 -1.11 6.27
CA ILE A 362 0.69 -0.12 6.36
C ILE A 362 0.38 0.95 7.41
N LEU A 363 1.38 1.78 7.71
CA LEU A 363 1.22 2.94 8.62
C LEU A 363 0.72 2.51 10.01
N GLY A 364 1.28 1.40 10.51
CA GLY A 364 1.06 0.91 11.88
C GLY A 364 -0.25 0.17 12.09
N ILE A 365 -0.81 -0.45 11.06
CA ILE A 365 -1.87 -1.45 11.19
C ILE A 365 -1.46 -2.77 10.53
N ASP A 366 -2.10 -3.85 10.93
CA ASP A 366 -1.96 -5.16 10.28
C ASP A 366 -3.02 -5.40 9.19
N SER A 367 -3.05 -6.60 8.62
CA SER A 367 -3.99 -7.00 7.57
C SER A 367 -5.46 -7.09 8.02
N ASN A 368 -5.74 -7.06 9.33
CA ASN A 368 -7.10 -7.00 9.88
C ASN A 368 -7.55 -5.55 10.12
N GLY A 369 -6.62 -4.58 10.04
CA GLY A 369 -6.85 -3.19 10.39
C GLY A 369 -6.56 -2.87 11.85
N ASP A 370 -6.02 -3.83 12.61
CA ASP A 370 -5.66 -3.65 14.00
C ASP A 370 -4.36 -2.86 14.16
N GLU A 371 -4.29 -1.97 15.15
CA GLU A 371 -3.12 -1.17 15.42
C GLU A 371 -1.96 -2.04 15.95
N THR A 372 -0.82 -2.03 15.26
CA THR A 372 0.40 -2.72 15.68
C THR A 372 1.40 -1.78 16.35
N ASN A 373 1.39 -0.51 15.99
CA ASN A 373 2.29 0.54 16.48
C ASN A 373 3.79 0.21 16.39
N ILE A 374 4.15 -0.82 15.59
CA ILE A 374 5.54 -1.23 15.40
C ILE A 374 6.21 -0.22 14.45
N THR A 375 7.26 0.44 14.94
CA THR A 375 8.05 1.42 14.17
C THR A 375 9.53 1.05 14.07
N THR A 376 9.98 0.01 14.78
CA THR A 376 11.39 -0.32 15.02
C THR A 376 11.82 -1.65 14.39
N ASP A 377 11.31 -1.96 13.19
CA ASP A 377 11.69 -3.14 12.45
C ASP A 377 12.06 -2.79 11.01
N LEU A 378 12.90 -3.60 10.38
CA LEU A 378 13.18 -3.53 8.95
C LEU A 378 12.60 -4.76 8.25
N ARG A 379 11.94 -4.51 7.12
CA ARG A 379 11.42 -5.57 6.26
C ARG A 379 12.49 -5.97 5.26
N THR A 380 12.78 -7.26 5.18
CA THR A 380 13.82 -7.81 4.31
C THR A 380 13.40 -9.17 3.73
N ASN A 381 14.13 -9.67 2.76
CA ASN A 381 14.07 -11.03 2.24
C ASN A 381 15.47 -11.48 1.81
N GLY A 382 15.63 -12.70 1.32
CA GLY A 382 16.94 -13.26 0.97
C GLY A 382 17.73 -12.43 -0.06
N LEU A 383 17.06 -11.71 -0.98
CA LEU A 383 17.72 -10.80 -1.90
C LEU A 383 18.27 -9.56 -1.17
N TYR A 384 17.46 -8.89 -0.36
CA TYR A 384 17.87 -7.68 0.36
C TYR A 384 18.89 -7.97 1.45
N THR A 385 18.77 -9.08 2.18
CA THR A 385 19.77 -9.54 3.14
C THR A 385 21.14 -9.60 2.47
N ARG A 386 21.20 -10.11 1.24
CA ARG A 386 22.44 -10.23 0.49
C ARG A 386 22.93 -8.90 -0.08
N LEU A 387 22.03 -8.06 -0.61
CA LEU A 387 22.36 -6.73 -1.14
C LEU A 387 22.95 -5.82 -0.05
N LEU A 388 22.38 -5.85 1.14
CA LEU A 388 22.78 -5.02 2.28
C LEU A 388 24.07 -5.50 2.96
N SER A 389 24.52 -6.72 2.68
CA SER A 389 25.78 -7.24 3.26
C SER A 389 27.03 -6.61 2.66
N ALA A 390 26.93 -5.93 1.52
CA ALA A 390 28.06 -5.29 0.86
C ALA A 390 28.19 -3.82 1.27
N CYS A 391 29.36 -3.43 1.75
CA CYS A 391 29.64 -2.15 2.39
C CYS A 391 30.83 -1.39 1.78
N SER A 392 31.13 -1.63 0.52
CA SER A 392 32.17 -0.89 -0.20
C SER A 392 31.58 0.33 -0.93
N SER A 393 32.46 1.23 -1.35
CA SER A 393 32.06 2.33 -2.23
C SER A 393 31.41 1.83 -3.51
N GLY A 394 30.25 2.41 -3.88
CA GLY A 394 29.42 1.97 -4.99
C GLY A 394 28.56 0.73 -4.70
N SER A 395 28.55 0.21 -3.45
CA SER A 395 27.70 -0.90 -3.05
C SER A 395 26.21 -0.50 -3.05
N PHE A 396 25.34 -1.52 -3.04
CA PHE A 396 23.90 -1.30 -2.92
C PHE A 396 23.56 -0.48 -1.66
N THR A 397 24.20 -0.77 -0.53
CA THR A 397 23.98 -0.07 0.73
C THR A 397 24.28 1.42 0.63
N GLU A 398 25.44 1.80 0.07
CA GLU A 398 25.79 3.21 -0.12
C GLU A 398 24.81 3.91 -1.06
N LEU A 399 24.46 3.28 -2.18
CA LEU A 399 23.51 3.86 -3.14
C LEU A 399 22.11 4.02 -2.51
N MET A 400 21.67 3.07 -1.70
CA MET A 400 20.43 3.14 -0.95
C MET A 400 20.44 4.27 0.08
N GLN A 401 21.53 4.43 0.84
CA GLN A 401 21.70 5.53 1.81
C GLN A 401 21.69 6.90 1.13
N ASN A 402 22.36 7.04 -0.01
CA ASN A 402 22.35 8.27 -0.80
C ASN A 402 20.94 8.60 -1.30
N ARG A 403 20.21 7.61 -1.82
CA ARG A 403 18.83 7.78 -2.26
C ARG A 403 17.88 8.09 -1.10
N TYR A 404 18.06 7.46 0.04
CA TYR A 404 17.29 7.79 1.24
C TYR A 404 17.51 9.24 1.67
N THR A 405 18.75 9.72 1.70
CA THR A 405 19.09 11.10 2.03
C THR A 405 18.40 12.08 1.08
N GLU A 406 18.41 11.81 -0.22
CA GLU A 406 17.71 12.61 -1.23
C GLU A 406 16.19 12.65 -0.97
N LEU A 407 15.58 11.49 -0.74
CA LEU A 407 14.15 11.37 -0.50
C LEU A 407 13.73 11.99 0.84
N ARG A 408 14.56 11.90 1.89
CA ARG A 408 14.33 12.57 3.18
C ARG A 408 14.33 14.10 3.08
N ALA A 409 15.00 14.65 2.10
CA ALA A 409 14.97 16.09 1.83
C ALA A 409 13.69 16.55 1.09
N SER A 410 12.80 15.63 0.66
CA SER A 410 11.65 15.98 -0.19
C SER A 410 10.40 15.14 0.10
N ILE A 411 10.38 13.90 -0.36
CA ILE A 411 9.18 13.04 -0.40
C ILE A 411 8.99 12.23 0.89
N LEU A 412 10.05 11.64 1.43
CA LEU A 412 9.96 10.79 2.62
C LEU A 412 10.04 11.63 3.90
N THR A 413 9.06 12.47 4.11
CA THR A 413 8.87 13.28 5.32
C THR A 413 7.48 13.08 5.90
N THR A 414 7.33 13.26 7.21
CA THR A 414 6.00 13.20 7.83
C THR A 414 5.06 14.22 7.21
N ASP A 415 5.52 15.44 6.97
CA ASP A 415 4.70 16.53 6.43
C ASP A 415 4.19 16.19 5.03
N TYR A 416 5.07 15.72 4.13
CA TYR A 416 4.69 15.35 2.77
C TYR A 416 3.70 14.18 2.74
N LEU A 417 3.97 13.11 3.50
CA LEU A 417 3.08 11.95 3.55
C LEU A 417 1.74 12.31 4.18
N MET A 418 1.73 13.16 5.21
CA MET A 418 0.48 13.64 5.82
C MET A 418 -0.29 14.58 4.90
N GLU A 419 0.38 15.37 4.06
CA GLU A 419 -0.29 16.16 3.01
C GLU A 419 -1.06 15.26 2.05
N LYS A 420 -0.44 14.20 1.51
CA LYS A 420 -1.09 13.20 0.65
C LYS A 420 -2.25 12.49 1.33
N ILE A 421 -2.06 12.08 2.58
CA ILE A 421 -3.11 11.43 3.38
C ILE A 421 -4.28 12.39 3.62
N ASN A 422 -4.00 13.64 3.99
CA ASN A 422 -5.03 14.65 4.22
C ASN A 422 -5.78 15.03 2.94
N GLU A 423 -5.12 15.04 1.78
CA GLU A 423 -5.78 15.26 0.48
C GLU A 423 -6.87 14.21 0.25
N GLN A 424 -6.55 12.93 0.39
CA GLN A 424 -7.52 11.85 0.20
C GLN A 424 -8.60 11.83 1.31
N TYR A 425 -8.20 12.09 2.55
CA TYR A 425 -9.14 12.21 3.67
C TYR A 425 -10.15 13.34 3.44
N ASN A 426 -9.67 14.54 3.09
CA ASN A 426 -10.52 15.70 2.84
C ASN A 426 -11.42 15.47 1.63
N TYR A 427 -10.92 14.83 0.57
CA TYR A 427 -11.73 14.50 -0.60
C TYR A 427 -12.93 13.63 -0.22
N LEU A 428 -12.76 12.62 0.61
CA LEU A 428 -13.85 11.77 1.10
C LEU A 428 -14.75 12.51 2.10
N ASN A 429 -14.15 13.21 3.07
CA ASN A 429 -14.88 13.92 4.12
C ASN A 429 -15.75 15.05 3.57
N ASP A 430 -15.21 15.89 2.68
CA ASP A 430 -15.90 17.03 2.08
C ASP A 430 -17.02 16.63 1.11
N ASN A 431 -17.06 15.35 0.75
CA ASN A 431 -18.15 14.73 0.01
C ASN A 431 -19.15 14.00 0.91
N GLY A 432 -18.99 14.04 2.23
CA GLY A 432 -19.84 13.33 3.20
C GLY A 432 -19.75 11.81 3.10
N ALA A 433 -18.67 11.29 2.53
CA ALA A 433 -18.51 9.88 2.21
C ALA A 433 -18.46 9.01 3.47
N TYR A 434 -17.75 9.45 4.50
CA TYR A 434 -17.67 8.71 5.77
C TYR A 434 -19.00 8.62 6.52
N ALA A 435 -19.83 9.68 6.44
CA ALA A 435 -21.17 9.64 7.04
C ALA A 435 -22.04 8.58 6.36
N ARG A 436 -22.02 8.53 5.01
CA ARG A 436 -22.75 7.51 4.24
C ARG A 436 -22.22 6.10 4.46
N GLU A 437 -20.89 5.94 4.60
CA GLU A 437 -20.27 4.66 4.91
C GLU A 437 -20.77 4.13 6.25
N ALA A 438 -20.86 4.99 7.29
CA ALA A 438 -21.38 4.62 8.60
C ALA A 438 -22.89 4.30 8.58
N GLU A 439 -23.65 4.92 7.71
CA GLU A 439 -25.09 4.58 7.52
C GLU A 439 -25.27 3.26 6.77
N ALA A 440 -24.35 2.93 5.84
CA ALA A 440 -24.39 1.69 5.09
C ALA A 440 -23.90 0.47 5.92
N TRP A 441 -22.93 0.69 6.81
CA TRP A 441 -22.23 -0.35 7.56
C TRP A 441 -22.09 0.04 9.03
N SER A 442 -22.84 -0.63 9.91
CA SER A 442 -22.88 -0.32 11.36
C SER A 442 -21.59 -0.62 12.11
N ASP A 443 -20.70 -1.44 11.54
CA ASP A 443 -19.37 -1.77 12.04
C ASP A 443 -18.32 -0.71 11.67
N PHE A 444 -18.63 0.20 10.74
CA PHE A 444 -17.76 1.31 10.40
C PHE A 444 -17.99 2.51 11.32
N SER A 445 -16.90 2.98 11.93
CA SER A 445 -16.87 4.23 12.68
C SER A 445 -15.60 4.99 12.36
N LEU A 446 -15.77 6.24 11.90
CA LEU A 446 -14.62 7.11 11.66
C LEU A 446 -13.94 7.47 12.98
N ASN A 447 -12.68 7.05 13.14
CA ASN A 447 -11.87 7.45 14.28
C ASN A 447 -11.27 8.85 14.03
N PRO A 448 -11.68 9.90 14.76
CA PRO A 448 -11.17 11.25 14.54
C PRO A 448 -9.68 11.41 14.89
N ASN A 449 -9.12 10.48 15.67
CA ASN A 449 -7.71 10.51 16.09
C ASN A 449 -6.77 9.76 15.12
N GLU A 450 -7.30 9.10 14.11
CA GLU A 450 -6.51 8.24 13.22
C GLU A 450 -5.43 9.01 12.45
N LEU A 451 -5.72 10.24 11.99
CA LEU A 451 -4.72 11.08 11.34
C LEU A 451 -3.56 11.46 12.29
N ASN A 452 -3.88 11.77 13.56
CA ASN A 452 -2.85 12.06 14.56
C ASN A 452 -2.03 10.81 14.89
N ARG A 453 -2.67 9.64 14.96
CA ARG A 453 -1.97 8.36 15.16
C ARG A 453 -0.98 8.09 14.02
N ILE A 454 -1.42 8.25 12.77
CA ILE A 454 -0.55 8.06 11.59
C ILE A 454 0.63 9.05 11.62
N SER A 455 0.38 10.33 11.90
CA SER A 455 1.43 11.34 12.00
C SER A 455 2.47 11.00 13.08
N THR A 456 2.01 10.56 14.25
CA THR A 456 2.89 10.11 15.34
C THR A 456 3.70 8.87 14.95
N TRP A 457 3.04 7.90 14.31
CA TRP A 457 3.69 6.70 13.82
C TRP A 457 4.77 7.01 12.79
N LEU A 458 4.50 7.90 11.82
CA LEU A 458 5.47 8.34 10.80
C LEU A 458 6.69 9.03 11.43
N ASN A 459 6.49 9.90 12.40
CA ASN A 459 7.61 10.56 13.10
C ASN A 459 8.51 9.55 13.80
N ASN A 460 7.92 8.59 14.50
CA ASN A 460 8.66 7.53 15.17
C ASN A 460 9.37 6.62 14.15
N ARG A 461 8.69 6.30 13.04
CA ARG A 461 9.24 5.48 11.96
C ARG A 461 10.45 6.15 11.30
N PHE A 462 10.35 7.42 10.96
CA PHE A 462 11.47 8.15 10.39
C PHE A 462 12.63 8.30 11.38
N THR A 463 12.35 8.54 12.65
CA THR A 463 13.39 8.55 13.69
C THR A 463 14.15 7.22 13.74
N TYR A 464 13.46 6.10 13.63
CA TYR A 464 14.08 4.79 13.57
C TYR A 464 14.90 4.60 12.29
N LEU A 465 14.30 4.89 11.11
CA LEU A 465 14.96 4.71 9.81
C LEU A 465 16.19 5.62 9.64
N ASP A 466 16.14 6.86 10.14
CA ASP A 466 17.25 7.81 10.12
C ASP A 466 18.48 7.29 10.89
N ASN A 467 18.29 6.39 11.84
CA ASN A 467 19.37 5.71 12.54
C ASN A 467 19.76 4.40 11.86
N GLU A 468 18.80 3.49 11.63
CA GLU A 468 19.05 2.11 11.18
C GLU A 468 19.63 2.03 9.77
N LEU A 469 19.18 2.88 8.83
CA LEU A 469 19.66 2.84 7.45
C LEU A 469 21.09 3.42 7.30
N PHE A 470 21.62 4.08 8.33
CA PHE A 470 22.99 4.63 8.38
C PHE A 470 23.90 3.94 9.39
N LEU A 471 23.44 2.84 10.00
CA LEU A 471 24.34 2.03 10.81
C LEU A 471 25.51 1.60 9.93
N ASP A 472 26.72 1.84 10.43
CA ASP A 472 27.94 1.42 9.75
C ASP A 472 27.86 -0.05 9.39
N CYS A 473 28.24 -0.38 8.20
CA CYS A 473 28.28 -1.74 7.68
C CYS A 473 29.11 -2.73 8.52
N GLY A 474 29.86 -2.27 9.49
CA GLY A 474 30.54 -3.11 10.49
C GLY A 474 29.62 -3.67 11.58
N THR A 475 28.33 -3.25 11.63
CA THR A 475 27.38 -3.69 12.68
C THR A 475 26.26 -4.61 12.18
N ILE A 476 26.12 -4.84 10.87
CA ILE A 476 25.12 -5.75 10.28
C ILE A 476 25.81 -6.99 9.70
N GLY A 477 26.50 -7.74 10.54
CA GLY A 477 27.10 -8.99 10.13
C GLY A 477 27.29 -9.88 11.34
N ILE A 478 26.30 -10.68 11.68
CA ILE A 478 26.60 -11.97 12.29
C ILE A 478 26.98 -12.88 11.12
N ASP A 479 28.24 -12.75 10.65
CA ASP A 479 28.87 -13.84 9.90
C ASP A 479 29.22 -14.92 10.93
N GLU A 480 28.34 -15.87 11.15
CA GLU A 480 28.69 -17.17 11.68
C GLU A 480 29.45 -17.96 10.61
N THR A 481 30.64 -17.48 10.21
CA THR A 481 31.56 -18.28 9.41
C THR A 481 32.98 -17.88 9.73
N THR A 482 33.46 -18.39 10.80
CA THR A 482 34.73 -19.11 11.01
C THR A 482 34.78 -19.48 12.48
N ASP A 483 35.07 -20.72 12.79
CA ASP A 483 35.32 -21.27 14.12
C ASP A 483 36.57 -20.63 14.82
N ASN A 484 36.55 -19.32 15.00
CA ASN A 484 37.45 -18.67 15.95
C ASN A 484 36.76 -18.73 17.31
N ILE A 485 37.11 -19.74 18.11
CA ILE A 485 36.59 -19.88 19.46
C ILE A 485 37.15 -18.75 20.31
N ILE A 486 36.44 -17.61 20.35
CA ILE A 486 36.77 -16.51 21.25
C ILE A 486 35.93 -16.67 22.50
N LYS A 487 36.61 -16.87 23.63
CA LYS A 487 35.97 -16.98 24.94
C LYS A 487 36.27 -15.73 25.76
N VAL A 488 35.24 -15.19 26.38
CA VAL A 488 35.32 -14.05 27.29
C VAL A 488 34.88 -14.50 28.67
N TYR A 489 35.77 -14.41 29.63
CA TYR A 489 35.46 -14.84 31.00
C TYR A 489 36.31 -14.07 32.03
N PRO A 490 35.86 -14.05 33.32
CA PRO A 490 34.58 -14.50 33.80
C PRO A 490 33.46 -13.52 33.38
N ASN A 491 32.23 -14.02 33.28
CA ASN A 491 31.01 -13.21 33.14
C ASN A 491 29.94 -13.81 34.06
N PRO A 492 29.57 -13.16 35.17
CA PRO A 492 29.97 -11.79 35.59
C PRO A 492 31.45 -11.66 35.97
N ALA A 493 31.98 -10.45 35.66
CA ALA A 493 33.36 -10.07 35.96
C ALA A 493 33.43 -9.11 37.17
N ASN A 494 34.55 -9.10 37.88
CA ASN A 494 34.84 -8.11 38.91
C ASN A 494 35.88 -7.07 38.39
N ASP A 495 37.15 -7.35 38.48
CA ASP A 495 38.24 -6.40 38.20
C ASP A 495 38.94 -6.65 36.86
N ILE A 496 38.73 -7.80 36.27
CA ILE A 496 39.41 -8.19 35.02
C ILE A 496 38.52 -9.14 34.21
N ILE A 497 38.56 -9.01 32.90
CA ILE A 497 38.07 -10.01 31.93
C ILE A 497 39.23 -10.53 31.10
N HIS A 498 39.16 -11.80 30.74
CA HIS A 498 40.09 -12.49 29.88
C HIS A 498 39.42 -12.76 28.55
N ILE A 499 40.09 -12.45 27.46
CA ILE A 499 39.67 -12.74 26.11
C ILE A 499 40.65 -13.75 25.55
N GLU A 500 40.21 -15.01 25.42
CA GLU A 500 40.97 -16.11 24.87
C GLU A 500 40.60 -16.33 23.41
N LYS A 501 41.55 -16.46 22.51
CA LYS A 501 41.37 -16.62 21.08
C LYS A 501 42.45 -17.53 20.47
N ASP A 502 42.13 -18.16 19.34
CA ASP A 502 42.99 -19.17 18.69
C ASP A 502 44.14 -18.57 17.90
N ASN A 503 44.21 -17.26 17.73
CA ASN A 503 45.25 -16.58 16.96
C ASN A 503 45.92 -15.43 17.75
N SER A 504 46.98 -14.86 17.19
CA SER A 504 47.72 -13.76 17.81
C SER A 504 47.39 -12.38 17.26
N ASP A 505 46.27 -12.22 16.56
CA ASP A 505 45.88 -10.96 15.94
C ASP A 505 45.82 -9.82 16.95
N PHE A 506 46.09 -8.62 16.45
CA PHE A 506 45.91 -7.40 17.20
C PHE A 506 44.40 -7.07 17.25
N VAL A 507 43.88 -6.87 18.45
CA VAL A 507 42.45 -6.63 18.70
C VAL A 507 42.28 -5.29 19.42
N THR A 508 41.39 -4.44 18.90
CA THR A 508 40.88 -3.27 19.60
C THR A 508 39.65 -3.67 20.39
N ILE A 509 39.58 -3.28 21.65
CA ILE A 509 38.55 -3.69 22.61
C ILE A 509 37.92 -2.44 23.19
N ARG A 510 36.59 -2.34 23.10
CA ARG A 510 35.78 -1.25 23.66
C ARG A 510 34.67 -1.80 24.52
N LEU A 511 34.42 -1.15 25.66
CA LEU A 511 33.22 -1.38 26.45
C LEU A 511 32.32 -0.14 26.41
N PHE A 512 31.03 -0.37 26.19
CA PHE A 512 30.01 0.65 26.18
C PHE A 512 29.03 0.43 27.33
N ASP A 513 28.61 1.50 27.98
CA ASP A 513 27.53 1.48 28.97
C ASP A 513 26.16 1.34 28.29
N MET A 514 25.10 1.21 29.13
CA MET A 514 23.72 1.08 28.66
C MET A 514 23.19 2.30 27.86
N THR A 515 23.91 3.42 27.89
CA THR A 515 23.58 4.62 27.09
C THR A 515 24.30 4.68 25.76
N GLY A 516 25.15 3.65 25.45
CA GLY A 516 25.95 3.59 24.24
C GLY A 516 27.24 4.42 24.30
N ARG A 517 27.61 4.98 25.47
CA ARG A 517 28.85 5.72 25.65
C ARG A 517 30.01 4.76 25.88
N ALA A 518 31.11 4.91 25.13
CA ALA A 518 32.33 4.19 25.38
C ALA A 518 32.93 4.59 26.73
N VAL A 519 33.10 3.61 27.62
CA VAL A 519 33.62 3.79 29.00
C VAL A 519 35.01 3.19 29.19
N LEU A 520 35.45 2.34 28.26
CA LEU A 520 36.77 1.79 28.22
C LEU A 520 37.18 1.51 26.79
N GLU A 521 38.42 1.85 26.42
CA GLU A 521 39.04 1.45 25.16
C GLU A 521 40.45 0.98 25.42
N THR A 522 40.81 -0.20 24.91
CA THR A 522 42.14 -0.79 25.02
C THR A 522 42.42 -1.66 23.78
N SER A 523 43.64 -2.15 23.65
CA SER A 523 44.00 -3.04 22.57
C SER A 523 45.08 -4.00 23.04
N GLY A 524 45.17 -5.15 22.34
CA GLY A 524 46.19 -6.16 22.66
C GLY A 524 46.36 -7.17 21.55
N SER A 525 47.42 -7.98 21.65
CA SER A 525 47.73 -9.11 20.76
C SER A 525 48.11 -10.33 21.59
N GLY A 526 48.11 -11.52 20.98
CA GLY A 526 48.40 -12.80 21.63
C GLY A 526 47.12 -13.65 21.79
N SER A 527 47.27 -14.89 22.22
CA SER A 527 46.16 -15.84 22.39
C SER A 527 45.27 -15.52 23.61
N THR A 528 45.73 -14.69 24.53
CA THR A 528 44.94 -14.23 25.69
C THR A 528 45.23 -12.76 25.93
N ILE A 529 44.16 -11.95 26.01
CA ILE A 529 44.19 -10.53 26.33
C ILE A 529 43.50 -10.30 27.67
N HIS A 530 44.11 -9.51 28.53
CA HIS A 530 43.58 -9.15 29.83
C HIS A 530 43.08 -7.70 29.82
N VAL A 531 41.83 -7.50 30.14
CA VAL A 531 41.20 -6.17 30.16
C VAL A 531 40.78 -5.85 31.59
N SER A 532 41.36 -4.79 32.14
CA SER A 532 41.00 -4.34 33.50
C SER A 532 39.67 -3.61 33.47
N THR A 533 38.73 -4.09 34.28
CA THR A 533 37.41 -3.52 34.52
C THR A 533 37.33 -2.89 35.91
N ALA A 534 38.44 -2.76 36.62
CA ALA A 534 38.51 -2.30 38.01
C ALA A 534 37.91 -0.90 38.23
N SER A 535 37.99 -0.02 37.23
CA SER A 535 37.43 1.34 37.28
C SER A 535 35.95 1.46 36.91
N LEU A 536 35.32 0.37 36.42
CA LEU A 536 33.93 0.39 35.94
C LEU A 536 32.97 0.07 37.09
N PRO A 537 31.86 0.80 37.22
CA PRO A 537 30.79 0.50 38.17
C PRO A 537 30.12 -0.86 37.91
N THR A 538 29.46 -1.41 38.92
CA THR A 538 28.58 -2.56 38.75
C THR A 538 27.48 -2.22 37.72
N GLY A 539 27.30 -3.07 36.70
CA GLY A 539 26.36 -2.85 35.61
C GLY A 539 26.52 -3.80 34.43
N LEU A 540 25.63 -3.66 33.47
CA LEU A 540 25.67 -4.36 32.19
C LEU A 540 26.40 -3.50 31.15
N TYR A 541 27.33 -4.10 30.42
CA TYR A 541 28.15 -3.45 29.41
C TYR A 541 28.12 -4.25 28.11
N THR A 542 28.26 -3.55 26.99
CA THR A 542 28.49 -4.17 25.69
C THR A 542 29.97 -4.14 25.39
N LEU A 543 30.59 -5.32 25.24
CA LEU A 543 31.97 -5.50 24.85
C LEU A 543 32.06 -5.65 23.32
N VAL A 544 32.84 -4.82 22.67
CA VAL A 544 33.09 -4.87 21.22
C VAL A 544 34.57 -5.12 21.00
N MET A 545 34.87 -6.15 20.20
CA MET A 545 36.23 -6.56 19.85
C MET A 545 36.40 -6.50 18.35
N ASN A 546 37.36 -5.76 17.84
CA ASN A 546 37.67 -5.61 16.43
C ASN A 546 39.10 -6.00 16.11
N ALA A 547 39.28 -6.87 15.13
CA ALA A 547 40.55 -7.22 14.51
C ALA A 547 40.47 -7.00 12.99
N ASN A 548 41.56 -7.19 12.26
CA ASN A 548 41.60 -6.94 10.80
C ASN A 548 40.61 -7.83 10.00
N GLU A 549 40.37 -9.06 10.44
CA GLU A 549 39.60 -10.06 9.69
C GLU A 549 38.33 -10.52 10.41
N TRP A 550 38.08 -10.07 11.66
CA TRP A 550 36.92 -10.45 12.44
C TRP A 550 36.54 -9.39 13.47
N HIS A 551 35.27 -9.39 13.87
CA HIS A 551 34.78 -8.65 15.02
C HIS A 551 33.85 -9.53 15.84
N LYS A 552 33.72 -9.23 17.14
CA LYS A 552 32.80 -9.89 18.04
C LYS A 552 32.22 -8.92 19.05
N THR A 553 30.95 -9.09 19.34
CA THR A 553 30.25 -8.34 20.39
C THR A 553 29.69 -9.29 21.42
N ASP A 554 29.92 -8.99 22.71
CA ASP A 554 29.44 -9.76 23.85
C ASP A 554 28.80 -8.84 24.93
N LYS A 555 27.91 -9.38 25.75
CA LYS A 555 27.38 -8.68 26.91
C LYS A 555 28.15 -9.13 28.17
N ILE A 556 28.71 -8.18 28.89
CA ILE A 556 29.47 -8.41 30.11
C ILE A 556 28.76 -7.77 31.29
N THR A 557 28.54 -8.55 32.32
CA THR A 557 28.08 -8.05 33.62
C THR A 557 29.26 -7.81 34.54
N ILE A 558 29.39 -6.60 35.06
CA ILE A 558 30.39 -6.28 36.09
C ILE A 558 29.72 -6.24 37.44
N CYS A 559 30.25 -7.00 38.39
CA CYS A 559 29.80 -7.08 39.77
C CYS A 559 30.99 -6.73 40.69
N LYS A 560 30.81 -5.63 41.46
CA LYS A 560 31.78 -5.18 42.47
C LYS A 560 31.31 -5.60 43.83
#